data_b9237de637c63628725ac63df5d0d9fa
#
_entry.id   b9237de637c63628725ac63df5d0d9fa
#
_cell.length_a   1.000
_cell.length_b   1.000
_cell.length_c   1.000
_cell.angle_alpha   90.00
_cell.angle_beta   90.00
_cell.angle_gamma   90.00
#
_symmetry.space_group_name_H-M   'P 1'
#
loop_
_entity.id
_entity.type
_entity.pdbx_description
1 polymer ?
#
loop_
_entity_poly.entity_id
_entity_poly.type
_entity_poly.pdbx_seq_one_letter_code
_entity_poly.pdbx_strand_id
1 'polypeptide(L)'
;MNQSILEVRHLRTLVALRDSGSLVRAAQLLNLTQSALSHQIKLLEDRYGQPLFERKSVPPQFTAVGERLLALADAMLPQVEGAERDIARLVLGQGGQMRIAVECHTCFDWLMPAMDAFRTRWPEVELDIVSGFHADPVGLLHQGRACLLYTSPSPRDQRGSRMPSSA
;
A
#
# COMPACT_ATOMS: atom_id res chain seq x y z
N MET A 1 20.85 -20.04 -11.37
CA MET A 1 19.79 -19.21 -10.78
C MET A 1 19.74 -17.91 -11.56
N ASN A 2 18.63 -17.65 -12.27
CA ASN A 2 18.49 -16.40 -13.03
C ASN A 2 18.30 -15.27 -12.02
N GLN A 3 19.31 -14.40 -11.84
CA GLN A 3 19.17 -13.25 -10.97
C GLN A 3 18.07 -12.34 -11.51
N SER A 4 17.08 -12.04 -10.68
CA SER A 4 16.07 -11.06 -11.02
C SER A 4 16.73 -9.70 -11.15
N ILE A 5 16.58 -9.06 -12.30
CA ILE A 5 17.07 -7.69 -12.54
C ILE A 5 16.07 -6.66 -12.02
N LEU A 6 14.85 -7.09 -11.72
CA LEU A 6 13.83 -6.21 -11.17
C LEU A 6 14.16 -5.83 -9.73
N GLU A 7 14.31 -4.55 -9.50
CA GLU A 7 14.62 -3.95 -8.21
C GLU A 7 13.51 -2.97 -7.81
N VAL A 8 13.40 -2.68 -6.52
CA VAL A 8 12.41 -1.73 -5.97
C VAL A 8 12.49 -0.36 -6.64
N ARG A 9 13.70 0.11 -6.98
CA ARG A 9 13.87 1.38 -7.70
C ARG A 9 13.17 1.39 -9.06
N HIS A 10 13.14 0.28 -9.77
CA HIS A 10 12.45 0.16 -11.05
C HIS A 10 10.93 0.27 -10.88
N LEU A 11 10.39 -0.33 -9.83
CA LEU A 11 8.97 -0.22 -9.49
C LEU A 11 8.59 1.22 -9.14
N ARG A 12 9.40 1.91 -8.32
CA ARG A 12 9.24 3.35 -8.01
C ARG A 12 9.28 4.22 -9.27
N THR A 13 10.12 3.87 -10.24
CA THR A 13 10.21 4.57 -11.53
C THR A 13 8.90 4.47 -12.31
N LEU A 14 8.30 3.28 -12.39
CA LEU A 14 7.04 3.07 -13.11
C LEU A 14 5.88 3.85 -12.47
N VAL A 15 5.77 3.81 -11.14
CA VAL A 15 4.75 4.56 -10.40
C VAL A 15 4.93 6.07 -10.58
N ALA A 16 6.15 6.59 -10.44
CA ALA A 16 6.44 8.02 -10.66
C ALA A 16 6.09 8.47 -12.08
N LEU A 17 6.30 7.62 -13.09
CA LEU A 17 5.91 7.91 -14.48
C LEU A 17 4.40 7.92 -14.67
N ARG A 18 3.67 6.96 -14.10
CA ARG A 18 2.21 6.94 -14.11
C ARG A 18 1.65 8.21 -13.50
N ASP A 19 2.10 8.54 -12.30
CA ASP A 19 1.51 9.63 -11.52
C ASP A 19 1.86 11.01 -12.06
N SER A 20 3.05 11.19 -12.62
CA SER A 20 3.50 12.47 -13.19
C SER A 20 3.11 12.66 -14.65
N GLY A 21 2.89 11.58 -15.40
CA GLY A 21 2.66 11.60 -16.84
C GLY A 21 3.83 12.14 -17.69
N SER A 22 5.03 12.29 -17.08
CA SER A 22 6.18 12.92 -17.71
C SER A 22 7.50 12.38 -17.19
N LEU A 23 8.39 12.01 -18.11
CA LEU A 23 9.74 11.54 -17.79
C LEU A 23 10.56 12.56 -16.98
N VAL A 24 10.42 13.83 -17.32
CA VAL A 24 11.13 14.91 -16.62
C VAL A 24 10.63 15.06 -15.19
N ARG A 25 9.30 15.09 -15.01
CA ARG A 25 8.69 15.19 -13.68
C ARG A 25 8.98 13.95 -12.81
N ALA A 26 8.87 12.77 -13.39
CA ALA A 26 9.21 11.52 -12.69
C ALA A 26 10.67 11.51 -12.22
N ALA A 27 11.61 11.96 -13.06
CA ALA A 27 13.01 12.07 -12.69
C ALA A 27 13.20 13.05 -11.51
N GLN A 28 12.53 14.20 -11.53
CA GLN A 28 12.56 15.17 -10.43
C GLN A 28 12.02 14.57 -9.12
N LEU A 29 10.86 13.88 -9.18
CA LEU A 29 10.26 13.22 -8.01
C LEU A 29 11.19 12.17 -7.37
N LEU A 30 12.00 11.49 -8.19
CA LEU A 30 12.92 10.47 -7.75
C LEU A 30 14.34 10.99 -7.46
N ASN A 31 14.57 12.30 -7.56
CA ASN A 31 15.91 12.92 -7.44
C ASN A 31 16.94 12.31 -8.41
N LEU A 32 16.49 12.02 -9.64
CA LEU A 32 17.31 11.47 -10.71
C LEU A 32 17.42 12.45 -11.88
N THR A 33 18.43 12.24 -12.72
CA THR A 33 18.46 12.90 -14.04
C THR A 33 17.53 12.16 -15.01
N GLN A 34 17.00 12.88 -16.00
CA GLN A 34 16.17 12.27 -17.04
C GLN A 34 16.91 11.15 -17.79
N SER A 35 18.22 11.32 -18.02
CA SER A 35 19.05 10.30 -18.67
C SER A 35 19.17 9.04 -17.83
N ALA A 36 19.36 9.16 -16.51
CA ALA A 36 19.42 8.03 -15.59
C ALA A 36 18.08 7.26 -15.57
N LEU A 37 16.97 7.99 -15.51
CA LEU A 37 15.64 7.38 -15.56
C LEU A 37 15.39 6.65 -16.87
N SER A 38 15.72 7.29 -18.01
CA SER A 38 15.61 6.67 -19.34
C SER A 38 16.48 5.41 -19.45
N HIS A 39 17.67 5.43 -18.88
CA HIS A 39 18.57 4.27 -18.86
C HIS A 39 17.98 3.12 -18.03
N GLN A 40 17.38 3.40 -16.87
CA GLN A 40 16.71 2.36 -16.07
C GLN A 40 15.55 1.70 -16.83
N ILE A 41 14.72 2.49 -17.52
CA ILE A 41 13.64 1.97 -18.35
C ILE A 41 14.20 1.09 -19.47
N LYS A 42 15.21 1.59 -20.17
CA LYS A 42 15.83 0.85 -21.27
C LYS A 42 16.43 -0.48 -20.83
N LEU A 43 17.08 -0.55 -19.66
CA LEU A 43 17.59 -1.80 -19.11
C LEU A 43 16.50 -2.84 -18.89
N LEU A 44 15.32 -2.43 -18.42
CA LEU A 44 14.17 -3.32 -18.26
C LEU A 44 13.62 -3.77 -19.62
N GLU A 45 13.47 -2.84 -20.57
CA GLU A 45 13.00 -3.16 -21.93
C GLU A 45 13.94 -4.11 -22.65
N ASP A 46 15.25 -3.88 -22.58
CA ASP A 46 16.28 -4.74 -23.15
C ASP A 46 16.25 -6.14 -22.51
N ARG A 47 15.98 -6.22 -21.20
CA ARG A 47 15.91 -7.49 -20.48
C ARG A 47 14.68 -8.31 -20.81
N TYR A 48 13.51 -7.66 -20.92
CA TYR A 48 12.26 -8.34 -21.27
C TYR A 48 12.07 -8.50 -22.76
N GLY A 49 12.91 -7.83 -23.59
CA GLY A 49 12.79 -7.83 -25.04
C GLY A 49 11.49 -7.18 -25.54
N GLN A 50 10.85 -6.38 -24.70
CA GLN A 50 9.58 -5.72 -24.98
C GLN A 50 9.57 -4.28 -24.44
N PRO A 51 8.97 -3.32 -25.17
CA PRO A 51 8.80 -1.97 -24.68
C PRO A 51 7.83 -1.94 -23.49
N LEU A 52 8.09 -1.06 -22.53
CA LEU A 52 7.20 -0.83 -21.37
C LEU A 52 6.18 0.27 -21.66
N PHE A 53 6.43 1.11 -22.67
CA PHE A 53 5.57 2.23 -23.05
C PHE A 53 5.22 2.18 -24.52
N GLU A 54 4.00 2.61 -24.86
CA GLU A 54 3.57 2.79 -26.25
C GLU A 54 4.39 3.91 -26.90
N ARG A 55 4.83 3.66 -28.13
CA ARG A 55 5.62 4.64 -28.90
C ARG A 55 4.79 5.89 -29.19
N LYS A 56 5.36 7.06 -28.91
CA LYS A 56 4.80 8.38 -29.24
C LYS A 56 3.52 8.75 -28.49
N SER A 57 3.15 8.06 -27.41
CA SER A 57 2.04 8.48 -26.55
C SER A 57 2.46 9.65 -25.65
N VAL A 58 1.62 10.67 -25.58
CA VAL A 58 1.76 11.80 -24.66
C VAL A 58 0.38 12.05 -24.04
N PRO A 59 0.19 11.79 -22.76
CA PRO A 59 1.14 11.24 -21.77
C PRO A 59 1.59 9.80 -22.10
N PRO A 60 2.72 9.33 -21.54
CA PRO A 60 3.21 7.97 -21.74
C PRO A 60 2.14 6.94 -21.33
N GLN A 61 1.78 6.04 -22.23
CA GLN A 61 0.88 4.92 -21.95
C GLN A 61 1.69 3.64 -21.80
N PHE A 62 1.30 2.82 -20.84
CA PHE A 62 1.96 1.54 -20.59
C PHE A 62 1.51 0.48 -21.60
N THR A 63 2.43 -0.37 -22.03
CA THR A 63 2.11 -1.61 -22.74
C THR A 63 1.59 -2.66 -21.76
N ALA A 64 1.08 -3.79 -22.25
CA ALA A 64 0.66 -4.91 -21.41
C ALA A 64 1.78 -5.39 -20.45
N VAL A 65 3.04 -5.35 -20.88
CA VAL A 65 4.21 -5.67 -20.03
C VAL A 65 4.41 -4.58 -18.97
N GLY A 66 4.32 -3.32 -19.35
CA GLY A 66 4.40 -2.17 -18.43
C GLY A 66 3.29 -2.21 -17.38
N GLU A 67 2.04 -2.48 -17.78
CA GLU A 67 0.90 -2.61 -16.87
C GLU A 67 1.08 -3.77 -15.88
N ARG A 68 1.65 -4.90 -16.33
CA ARG A 68 1.93 -6.02 -15.43
C ARG A 68 2.98 -5.68 -14.38
N LEU A 69 4.01 -4.92 -14.74
CA LEU A 69 5.02 -4.43 -13.79
C LEU A 69 4.45 -3.36 -12.87
N LEU A 70 3.57 -2.49 -13.38
CA LEU A 70 2.88 -1.49 -12.58
C LEU A 70 1.96 -2.11 -11.53
N ALA A 71 1.20 -3.13 -11.90
CA ALA A 71 0.39 -3.90 -10.94
C ALA A 71 1.24 -4.56 -9.85
N LEU A 72 2.45 -5.03 -10.19
CA LEU A 72 3.40 -5.53 -9.20
C LEU A 72 3.90 -4.40 -8.29
N ALA A 73 4.18 -3.22 -8.86
CA ALA A 73 4.62 -2.06 -8.08
C ALA A 73 3.57 -1.63 -7.05
N ASP A 74 2.30 -1.55 -7.48
CA ASP A 74 1.17 -1.21 -6.60
C ASP A 74 0.98 -2.23 -5.45
N ALA A 75 1.30 -3.50 -5.70
CA ALA A 75 1.23 -4.53 -4.67
C ALA A 75 2.44 -4.53 -3.72
N MET A 76 3.64 -4.28 -4.23
CA MET A 76 4.88 -4.46 -3.46
C MET A 76 5.35 -3.19 -2.75
N LEU A 77 5.25 -2.01 -3.36
CA LEU A 77 5.78 -0.78 -2.78
C LEU A 77 5.18 -0.45 -1.40
N PRO A 78 3.86 -0.60 -1.17
CA PRO A 78 3.31 -0.39 0.16
C PRO A 78 3.88 -1.33 1.23
N GLN A 79 4.23 -2.56 0.86
CA GLN A 79 4.83 -3.54 1.78
C GLN A 79 6.27 -3.16 2.14
N VAL A 80 7.05 -2.73 1.14
CA VAL A 80 8.42 -2.24 1.36
C VAL A 80 8.41 -1.02 2.28
N GLU A 81 7.57 -0.04 2.01
CA GLU A 81 7.44 1.17 2.82
C GLU A 81 6.92 0.85 4.24
N GLY A 82 6.02 -0.12 4.38
CA GLY A 82 5.58 -0.63 5.67
C GLY A 82 6.75 -1.19 6.48
N ALA A 83 7.53 -2.07 5.87
CA ALA A 83 8.69 -2.68 6.52
C ALA A 83 9.76 -1.64 6.88
N GLU A 84 10.04 -0.66 6.01
CA GLU A 84 10.99 0.43 6.30
C GLU A 84 10.54 1.26 7.52
N ARG A 85 9.23 1.57 7.61
CA ARG A 85 8.66 2.26 8.78
C ARG A 85 8.77 1.43 10.06
N ASP A 86 8.44 0.14 9.99
CA ASP A 86 8.50 -0.75 11.14
C ASP A 86 9.94 -0.91 11.64
N ILE A 87 10.90 -1.04 10.73
CA ILE A 87 12.34 -1.08 11.06
C ILE A 87 12.77 0.23 11.73
N ALA A 88 12.38 1.38 11.18
CA ALA A 88 12.72 2.67 11.76
C ALA A 88 12.21 2.79 13.20
N ARG A 89 11.01 2.30 13.50
CA ARG A 89 10.44 2.28 14.85
C ARG A 89 11.17 1.33 15.79
N LEU A 90 11.50 0.13 15.34
CA LEU A 90 12.29 -0.83 16.11
C LEU A 90 13.66 -0.25 16.51
N VAL A 91 14.32 0.43 15.56
CA VAL A 91 15.61 1.08 15.79
C VAL A 91 15.50 2.22 16.82
N LEU A 92 14.41 2.98 16.78
CA LEU A 92 14.16 4.08 17.71
C LEU A 92 13.65 3.61 19.09
N GLY A 93 13.39 2.32 19.29
CA GLY A 93 12.78 1.78 20.51
C GLY A 93 11.36 2.29 20.75
N GLN A 94 10.73 2.83 19.71
CA GLN A 94 9.36 3.34 19.78
C GLN A 94 8.37 2.20 19.68
N GLY A 95 7.28 2.28 20.45
CA GLY A 95 6.22 1.28 20.52
C GLY A 95 5.63 0.92 19.15
N GLY A 96 4.91 -0.19 19.10
CA GLY A 96 4.36 -0.75 17.87
C GLY A 96 3.39 0.17 17.14
N GLN A 97 3.04 -0.21 15.92
CA GLN A 97 1.97 0.43 15.16
C GLN A 97 0.72 -0.44 15.20
N MET A 98 -0.40 0.17 15.51
CA MET A 98 -1.72 -0.46 15.41
C MET A 98 -2.49 0.16 14.24
N ARG A 99 -2.68 -0.61 13.18
CA ARG A 99 -3.47 -0.21 12.00
C ARG A 99 -4.84 -0.87 12.06
N ILE A 100 -5.89 -0.04 12.02
CA ILE A 100 -7.27 -0.48 12.10
C ILE A 100 -7.92 -0.29 10.73
N ALA A 101 -8.34 -1.38 10.09
CA ALA A 101 -9.15 -1.31 8.89
C ALA A 101 -10.64 -1.22 9.26
N VAL A 102 -11.34 -0.25 8.66
CA VAL A 102 -12.72 0.06 8.99
C VAL A 102 -13.55 0.11 7.71
N GLU A 103 -14.61 -0.70 7.65
CA GLU A 103 -15.50 -0.79 6.50
C GLU A 103 -16.86 -0.11 6.69
N CYS A 104 -17.10 0.54 7.82
CA CYS A 104 -18.37 1.21 8.07
C CYS A 104 -18.19 2.72 8.26
N HIS A 105 -19.11 3.52 7.71
CA HIS A 105 -19.10 4.97 7.89
C HIS A 105 -19.61 5.41 9.27
N THR A 106 -20.45 4.62 9.89
CA THR A 106 -21.11 4.96 11.18
C THR A 106 -20.27 4.59 12.40
N CYS A 107 -19.18 3.86 12.23
CA CYS A 107 -18.36 3.43 13.36
C CYS A 107 -17.42 4.54 13.89
N PHE A 108 -17.24 5.62 13.16
CA PHE A 108 -16.37 6.72 13.58
C PHE A 108 -16.85 7.39 14.87
N ASP A 109 -18.15 7.42 15.14
CA ASP A 109 -18.72 8.05 16.33
C ASP A 109 -18.21 7.43 17.65
N TRP A 110 -18.02 6.10 17.66
CA TRP A 110 -17.47 5.40 18.82
C TRP A 110 -15.97 5.12 18.68
N LEU A 111 -15.47 4.95 17.46
CA LEU A 111 -14.07 4.60 17.22
C LEU A 111 -13.12 5.75 17.57
N MET A 112 -13.47 6.99 17.20
CA MET A 112 -12.62 8.14 17.49
C MET A 112 -12.39 8.34 18.99
N PRO A 113 -13.43 8.35 19.86
CA PRO A 113 -13.23 8.41 21.30
C PRO A 113 -12.42 7.23 21.85
N ALA A 114 -12.61 6.03 21.31
CA ALA A 114 -11.84 4.85 21.73
C ALA A 114 -10.35 4.98 21.36
N MET A 115 -10.04 5.51 20.18
CA MET A 115 -8.67 5.78 19.74
C MET A 115 -8.00 6.85 20.62
N ASP A 116 -8.72 7.89 20.99
CA ASP A 116 -8.19 8.94 21.88
C ASP A 116 -7.89 8.40 23.29
N ALA A 117 -8.77 7.56 23.83
CA ALA A 117 -8.53 6.85 25.08
C ALA A 117 -7.33 5.90 24.99
N PHE A 118 -7.17 5.22 23.85
CA PHE A 118 -6.03 4.34 23.62
C PHE A 118 -4.71 5.14 23.53
N ARG A 119 -4.68 6.24 22.77
CA ARG A 119 -3.50 7.13 22.66
C ARG A 119 -3.08 7.69 24.02
N THR A 120 -4.05 8.01 24.87
CA THR A 120 -3.76 8.51 26.23
C THR A 120 -3.10 7.43 27.09
N ARG A 121 -3.51 6.17 26.93
CA ARG A 121 -3.00 5.05 27.72
C ARG A 121 -1.70 4.46 27.18
N TRP A 122 -1.52 4.53 25.85
CA TRP A 122 -0.39 3.94 25.14
C TRP A 122 0.20 4.95 24.14
N PRO A 123 0.82 6.05 24.65
CA PRO A 123 1.31 7.13 23.78
C PRO A 123 2.44 6.71 22.84
N GLU A 124 3.13 5.62 23.17
CA GLU A 124 4.21 5.03 22.36
C GLU A 124 3.70 4.18 21.18
N VAL A 125 2.39 3.87 21.12
CA VAL A 125 1.78 3.09 20.03
C VAL A 125 1.15 4.04 19.02
N GLU A 126 1.64 4.00 17.78
CA GLU A 126 1.03 4.78 16.70
C GLU A 126 -0.26 4.10 16.23
N LEU A 127 -1.36 4.85 16.27
CA LEU A 127 -2.64 4.43 15.73
C LEU A 127 -2.86 5.01 14.35
N ASP A 128 -3.19 4.15 13.38
CA ASP A 128 -3.51 4.54 12.01
C ASP A 128 -4.79 3.86 11.54
N ILE A 129 -5.57 4.56 10.70
CA ILE A 129 -6.80 4.04 10.11
C ILE A 129 -6.53 3.75 8.65
N VAL A 130 -6.68 2.49 8.25
CA VAL A 130 -6.70 2.08 6.85
C VAL A 130 -8.11 2.33 6.33
N SER A 131 -8.30 3.46 5.67
CA SER A 131 -9.60 3.84 5.09
C SER A 131 -9.76 3.31 3.68
N GLY A 132 -10.99 2.98 3.30
CA GLY A 132 -11.38 2.58 1.96
C GLY A 132 -12.13 1.24 1.95
N PHE A 133 -13.04 1.09 0.98
CA PHE A 133 -13.70 -0.19 0.74
C PHE A 133 -12.75 -1.08 -0.04
N HIS A 134 -12.28 -2.13 0.60
CA HIS A 134 -11.42 -3.12 -0.03
C HIS A 134 -12.25 -4.32 -0.50
N ALA A 135 -11.94 -4.83 -1.70
CA ALA A 135 -12.60 -6.03 -2.21
C ALA A 135 -12.32 -7.28 -1.36
N ASP A 136 -11.19 -7.28 -0.65
CA ASP A 136 -10.79 -8.33 0.30
C ASP A 136 -10.27 -7.69 1.60
N PRO A 137 -11.15 -7.33 2.53
CA PRO A 137 -10.77 -6.72 3.80
C PRO A 137 -10.01 -7.68 4.72
N VAL A 138 -10.30 -8.97 4.67
CA VAL A 138 -9.58 -10.00 5.43
C VAL A 138 -8.15 -10.17 4.92
N GLY A 139 -7.94 -10.01 3.62
CA GLY A 139 -6.62 -10.02 3.01
C GLY A 139 -5.69 -8.94 3.56
N LEU A 140 -6.23 -7.81 4.06
CA LEU A 140 -5.41 -6.77 4.72
C LEU A 140 -4.73 -7.29 5.99
N LEU A 141 -5.39 -8.16 6.76
CA LEU A 141 -4.81 -8.79 7.93
C LEU A 141 -3.72 -9.78 7.55
N HIS A 142 -4.00 -10.65 6.56
CA HIS A 142 -3.02 -11.63 6.09
C HIS A 142 -1.78 -11.00 5.46
N GLN A 143 -1.94 -9.84 4.84
CA GLN A 143 -0.84 -9.07 4.24
C GLN A 143 -0.10 -8.18 5.25
N GLY A 144 -0.49 -8.20 6.53
CA GLY A 144 0.09 -7.32 7.56
C GLY A 144 -0.17 -5.83 7.33
N ARG A 145 -1.14 -5.47 6.48
CA ARG A 145 -1.53 -4.07 6.19
C ARG A 145 -2.46 -3.50 7.25
N ALA A 146 -3.19 -4.34 7.95
CA ALA A 146 -3.98 -3.99 9.13
C ALA A 146 -3.71 -4.98 10.26
N CYS A 147 -3.82 -4.52 11.50
CA CYS A 147 -3.71 -5.33 12.71
C CYS A 147 -5.08 -5.73 13.23
N LEU A 148 -6.08 -4.92 12.94
CA LEU A 148 -7.46 -5.12 13.34
C LEU A 148 -8.37 -4.73 12.20
N LEU A 149 -9.41 -5.54 11.99
CA LEU A 149 -10.48 -5.26 11.04
C LEU A 149 -11.80 -5.11 11.80
N TYR A 150 -12.45 -3.98 11.61
CA TYR A 150 -13.81 -3.77 12.09
C TYR A 150 -14.79 -3.76 10.91
N THR A 151 -15.69 -4.74 10.91
CA THR A 151 -16.79 -4.83 9.94
C THR A 151 -18.12 -4.62 10.67
N SER A 152 -19.07 -3.96 10.04
CA SER A 152 -20.42 -3.90 10.57
C SER A 152 -21.01 -5.33 10.59
N PRO A 153 -21.59 -5.78 11.71
CA PRO A 153 -22.16 -7.12 11.77
C PRO A 153 -23.27 -7.25 10.70
N SER A 154 -23.15 -8.29 9.90
CA SER A 154 -24.17 -8.63 8.91
C SER A 154 -25.53 -8.86 9.61
N PRO A 155 -26.65 -8.55 8.97
CA PRO A 155 -27.99 -8.88 9.51
C PRO A 155 -28.17 -10.37 9.86
N ARG A 156 -27.32 -11.25 9.30
CA ARG A 156 -27.28 -12.69 9.64
C ARG A 156 -26.57 -12.96 10.97
N ASP A 157 -25.54 -12.18 11.32
CA ASP A 157 -24.79 -12.35 12.55
C ASP A 157 -25.58 -11.87 13.78
N GLN A 158 -26.49 -10.91 13.60
CA GLN A 158 -27.38 -10.41 14.65
C GLN A 158 -28.42 -11.44 15.09
N ARG A 159 -28.70 -12.49 14.30
CA ARG A 159 -29.65 -13.55 14.66
C ARG A 159 -29.06 -14.63 15.56
N GLY A 160 -27.72 -14.71 15.68
CA GLY A 160 -27.04 -15.71 16.50
C GLY A 160 -26.79 -15.32 17.97
N SER A 161 -27.01 -14.07 18.35
CA SER A 161 -26.63 -13.52 19.65
C SER A 161 -27.80 -13.40 20.63
N ARG A 162 -28.78 -14.31 20.61
CA ARG A 162 -29.70 -14.47 21.74
C ARG A 162 -29.03 -15.37 22.76
N MET A 163 -28.42 -14.78 23.79
CA MET A 163 -28.13 -15.51 25.01
C MET A 163 -29.44 -16.06 25.59
N PRO A 164 -29.48 -17.34 25.98
CA PRO A 164 -30.63 -17.83 26.71
C PRO A 164 -30.69 -17.11 28.06
N SER A 165 -31.79 -16.44 28.30
CA SER A 165 -32.15 -15.88 29.61
C SER A 165 -32.21 -17.08 30.58
N SER A 166 -31.25 -17.16 31.49
CA SER A 166 -31.33 -18.10 32.64
C SER A 166 -32.41 -17.59 33.56
N ALA A 167 -33.47 -18.38 33.68
CA ALA A 167 -34.43 -18.32 34.77
C ALA A 167 -33.74 -18.79 36.10
#